data_da692ed31a89a4850479dcd2833c3add
#
_entry.id   da692ed31a89a4850479dcd2833c3add
#
_cell.length_a   1.000
_cell.length_b   1.000
_cell.length_c   1.000
_cell.angle_alpha   90.00
_cell.angle_beta   90.00
_cell.angle_gamma   90.00
#
_symmetry.space_group_name_H-M   'P 1'
#
loop_
_entity.id
_entity.type
_entity.pdbx_description
1 polymer ?
#
loop_
_entity_poly.entity_id
_entity_poly.type
_entity_poly.pdbx_seq_one_letter_code
_entity_poly.pdbx_strand_id
1 'polypeptide(L)'
;MYLLXGLALILAAAGLLAKAWTREKVLTVGVYAGSYWGTPNGDCYQILDDAIALLREEYPDVRVEYVDGITTDAYSEWLAEQILKGTEPDLYFVLPEDFNLLASSGALARLDGLMAADPEFDPSAXYDPCLRSGVLDGSXYALPQESVPTXMFVNKTLLESQGIPLPDNRWTWEDFYXICAQVTDVDQKRFGVFDYTWLNALTANGASLFSEDGRACYXADERVQXAVQFVKSLNELNGGYXVTSRDFDLGRVAFRPFLFSEYRAYQPYPWRVKKYSSFEWXCVCMPAGPSGGNVSELRTMLLGISXRSRQPELAWELAKLLSMNGXIXNELYTYSHGISPVRQVAENAGTLAKLHEDIPGNGGFTAEVIRXIMNTAAASPQFERYXQAMIMAESAAAEAASGQNQQSRMLTAQREINVFLNQ
;
A
#
# COMPACT_ATOMS: atom_id res chain seq x y z
N MET A 1 57.12 23.46 -37.09
CA MET A 1 56.42 24.16 -36.00
C MET A 1 54.91 23.98 -36.04
N TYR A 2 54.29 24.11 -37.23
CA TYR A 2 52.83 23.95 -37.33
C TYR A 2 52.36 22.54 -37.07
N LEU A 3 53.15 21.54 -37.37
CA LEU A 3 52.82 20.12 -37.10
C LEU A 3 52.74 19.83 -35.61
N LEU A 4 53.64 20.42 -34.87
CA LEU A 4 53.61 20.27 -33.40
C LEU A 4 52.40 20.96 -32.78
N UNK A 5 51.94 21.87 -33.13
CA UNK A 5 50.99 22.51 -32.81
C UNK A 5 49.85 21.91 -32.97
N GLY A 6 49.71 21.45 -34.12
CA GLY A 6 48.50 20.72 -34.44
C GLY A 6 48.36 19.46 -33.57
N LEU A 7 49.47 18.78 -33.38
CA LEU A 7 49.46 17.58 -32.54
C LEU A 7 49.11 17.91 -31.11
N ALA A 8 49.64 19.02 -30.58
CA ALA A 8 49.30 19.44 -29.21
C ALA A 8 47.82 19.76 -29.07
N LEU A 9 47.23 20.41 -30.10
CA LEU A 9 45.80 20.70 -30.09
C LEU A 9 44.94 19.40 -30.11
N ILE A 10 45.37 18.46 -30.95
CA ILE A 10 44.66 17.17 -31.04
C ILE A 10 44.75 16.43 -29.71
N LEU A 11 45.90 16.40 -29.07
CA LEU A 11 46.06 15.73 -27.77
C LEU A 11 45.25 16.43 -26.68
N ALA A 12 45.19 17.76 -26.71
CA ALA A 12 44.41 18.53 -25.76
C ALA A 12 42.90 18.24 -25.94
N ALA A 13 42.44 18.18 -27.19
CA ALA A 13 41.06 17.88 -27.50
C ALA A 13 40.71 16.44 -27.07
N ALA A 14 41.63 15.49 -27.32
CA ALA A 14 41.43 14.09 -26.92
C ALA A 14 41.36 13.98 -25.40
N GLY A 15 42.21 14.74 -24.69
CA GLY A 15 42.20 14.77 -23.24
C GLY A 15 40.92 15.32 -22.68
N LEU A 16 40.38 16.40 -23.28
CA LEU A 16 39.11 16.97 -22.87
C LEU A 16 37.97 16.00 -23.12
N LEU A 17 37.98 15.33 -24.28
CA LEU A 17 36.95 14.34 -24.60
C LEU A 17 37.01 13.16 -23.64
N ALA A 18 38.21 12.68 -23.29
CA ALA A 18 38.36 11.59 -22.36
C ALA A 18 37.87 11.97 -20.97
N LYS A 19 38.15 13.21 -20.54
CA LYS A 19 37.69 13.73 -19.27
C LYS A 19 36.18 13.83 -19.22
N ALA A 20 35.56 14.33 -20.30
CA ALA A 20 34.10 14.40 -20.41
C ALA A 20 33.48 13.00 -20.44
N TRP A 21 34.14 12.07 -21.14
CA TRP A 21 33.65 10.69 -21.26
C TRP A 21 33.66 9.95 -19.93
N THR A 22 34.64 10.23 -19.06
CA THR A 22 34.77 9.58 -17.76
C THR A 22 34.09 10.37 -16.64
N ARG A 23 33.40 11.44 -17.00
CA ARG A 23 32.72 12.28 -16.02
C ARG A 23 31.69 11.47 -15.24
N GLU A 24 31.68 11.65 -13.92
CA GLU A 24 30.76 10.97 -13.03
C GLU A 24 29.31 11.34 -13.36
N LYS A 25 28.45 10.34 -13.44
CA LYS A 25 27.02 10.57 -13.66
C LYS A 25 26.32 10.70 -12.31
N VAL A 26 25.38 11.63 -12.21
CA VAL A 26 24.62 11.85 -10.99
C VAL A 26 23.17 11.44 -11.23
N LEU A 27 22.69 10.50 -10.42
CA LEU A 27 21.29 10.06 -10.42
C LEU A 27 20.64 10.61 -9.16
N THR A 28 19.52 11.28 -9.28
CA THR A 28 18.83 11.86 -8.13
C THR A 28 17.59 11.05 -7.77
N VAL A 29 17.32 10.92 -6.47
CA VAL A 29 16.22 10.11 -5.96
C VAL A 29 15.38 10.96 -5.01
N GLY A 30 14.06 10.87 -5.14
CA GLY A 30 13.13 11.49 -4.21
C GLY A 30 12.63 10.47 -3.20
N VAL A 31 12.78 10.77 -1.93
CA VAL A 31 12.42 9.85 -0.85
C VAL A 31 11.96 10.65 0.38
N TYR A 32 11.10 10.05 1.17
CA TYR A 32 10.60 10.64 2.42
C TYR A 32 11.32 10.05 3.62
N ALA A 33 11.32 10.79 4.73
CA ALA A 33 11.85 10.34 6.00
C ALA A 33 10.76 9.66 6.81
N GLY A 34 11.15 8.61 7.53
CA GLY A 34 10.22 7.89 8.38
C GLY A 34 9.42 6.85 7.63
N SER A 35 8.20 6.63 8.07
CA SER A 35 7.32 5.61 7.49
C SER A 35 6.04 6.24 7.00
N TYR A 36 5.62 5.81 5.83
CA TYR A 36 4.31 6.18 5.29
C TYR A 36 3.17 5.45 6.03
N TRP A 37 3.49 4.31 6.65
CA TRP A 37 2.47 3.38 7.14
C TRP A 37 2.01 3.64 8.57
N GLY A 38 2.36 4.79 9.13
CA GLY A 38 1.88 5.18 10.45
C GLY A 38 2.60 4.53 11.61
N THR A 39 3.75 3.94 11.36
CA THR A 39 4.55 3.29 12.40
C THR A 39 5.94 3.93 12.43
N PRO A 40 6.58 4.03 13.61
CA PRO A 40 7.92 4.63 13.65
C PRO A 40 8.92 3.82 12.83
N ASN A 41 9.83 4.52 12.16
CA ASN A 41 10.90 3.87 11.41
C ASN A 41 12.18 4.70 11.48
N GLY A 42 13.11 4.27 12.32
CA GLY A 42 14.40 4.92 12.45
C GLY A 42 15.40 4.53 11.38
N ASP A 43 15.08 3.51 10.58
CA ASP A 43 15.98 3.00 9.54
C ASP A 43 15.43 3.30 8.15
N CYS A 44 14.78 4.44 7.99
CA CYS A 44 13.96 4.72 6.80
C CYS A 44 14.78 4.80 5.50
N TYR A 45 16.08 5.05 5.58
CA TYR A 45 16.91 5.12 4.36
C TYR A 45 17.74 3.86 4.12
N GLN A 46 17.69 2.87 5.01
CA GLN A 46 18.60 1.74 4.92
C GLN A 46 18.41 0.94 3.62
N ILE A 47 17.17 0.70 3.26
CA ILE A 47 16.87 -0.09 2.06
C ILE A 47 17.36 0.64 0.81
N LEU A 48 17.08 1.94 0.74
CA LEU A 48 17.53 2.77 -0.39
C LEU A 48 19.06 2.80 -0.45
N ASP A 49 19.72 3.02 0.69
CA ASP A 49 21.18 3.09 0.72
C ASP A 49 21.81 1.77 0.27
N ASP A 50 21.23 0.65 0.67
CA ASP A 50 21.75 -0.66 0.27
C ASP A 50 21.52 -0.91 -1.22
N ALA A 51 20.39 -0.48 -1.75
CA ALA A 51 20.12 -0.59 -3.18
C ALA A 51 21.09 0.28 -3.98
N ILE A 52 21.38 1.49 -3.49
CA ILE A 52 22.34 2.38 -4.11
C ILE A 52 23.72 1.73 -4.15
N ALA A 53 24.11 1.08 -3.05
CA ALA A 53 25.41 0.40 -2.98
C ALA A 53 25.49 -0.72 -4.04
N LEU A 54 24.41 -1.49 -4.21
CA LEU A 54 24.39 -2.53 -5.24
C LEU A 54 24.45 -1.92 -6.64
N LEU A 55 23.75 -0.83 -6.88
CA LEU A 55 23.80 -0.16 -8.19
C LEU A 55 25.23 0.25 -8.51
N ARG A 56 25.94 0.80 -7.53
CA ARG A 56 27.28 1.31 -7.73
C ARG A 56 28.31 0.20 -7.91
N GLU A 57 28.02 -1.02 -7.47
CA GLU A 57 28.89 -2.16 -7.78
C GLU A 57 28.91 -2.42 -9.29
N GLU A 58 27.76 -2.28 -9.94
CA GLU A 58 27.66 -2.51 -11.38
C GLU A 58 28.01 -1.26 -12.19
N TYR A 59 27.74 -0.08 -11.64
CA TYR A 59 27.96 1.21 -12.30
C TYR A 59 28.78 2.11 -11.39
N PRO A 60 30.10 1.84 -11.28
CA PRO A 60 30.92 2.58 -10.30
C PRO A 60 31.07 4.06 -10.59
N ASP A 61 30.79 4.50 -11.80
CA ASP A 61 30.88 5.92 -12.18
C ASP A 61 29.66 6.72 -11.78
N VAL A 62 28.62 6.06 -11.24
CA VAL A 62 27.38 6.73 -10.88
C VAL A 62 27.45 7.19 -9.42
N ARG A 63 27.08 8.45 -9.19
CA ARG A 63 26.84 8.98 -7.85
C ARG A 63 25.34 9.15 -7.68
N VAL A 64 24.80 8.69 -6.57
CA VAL A 64 23.35 8.80 -6.32
C VAL A 64 23.13 9.75 -5.16
N GLU A 65 22.24 10.72 -5.33
CA GLU A 65 21.95 11.76 -4.33
C GLU A 65 20.48 11.80 -4.00
N TYR A 66 20.18 12.04 -2.75
CA TYR A 66 18.81 12.31 -2.33
C TYR A 66 18.81 13.33 -1.19
N VAL A 67 17.72 14.05 -1.02
CA VAL A 67 17.54 15.00 0.08
C VAL A 67 16.95 14.24 1.26
N ASP A 68 17.60 14.32 2.42
CA ASP A 68 17.06 13.66 3.60
C ASP A 68 16.19 14.62 4.42
N GLY A 69 15.35 14.08 5.30
CA GLY A 69 14.58 14.86 6.24
C GLY A 69 13.23 15.36 5.76
N ILE A 70 12.80 14.99 4.57
CA ILE A 70 11.47 15.39 4.08
C ILE A 70 10.44 14.44 4.70
N THR A 71 9.63 14.94 5.62
CA THR A 71 8.64 14.09 6.30
C THR A 71 7.57 13.61 5.31
N THR A 72 6.90 12.51 5.65
CA THR A 72 5.84 11.99 4.79
C THR A 72 4.72 13.02 4.60
N ASP A 73 4.43 13.82 5.62
CA ASP A 73 3.42 14.87 5.51
C ASP A 73 3.77 15.93 4.48
N ALA A 74 5.05 16.22 4.33
CA ALA A 74 5.53 17.28 3.44
C ALA A 74 5.91 16.76 2.05
N TYR A 75 6.02 15.45 1.89
CA TYR A 75 6.64 14.87 0.71
C TYR A 75 5.87 15.15 -0.58
N SER A 76 4.55 15.00 -0.57
CA SER A 76 3.75 15.23 -1.78
C SER A 76 3.89 16.67 -2.27
N GLU A 77 3.83 17.62 -1.34
CA GLU A 77 3.97 19.04 -1.69
C GLU A 77 5.38 19.35 -2.17
N TRP A 78 6.38 18.80 -1.52
CA TRP A 78 7.76 18.97 -1.94
C TRP A 78 7.97 18.45 -3.36
N LEU A 79 7.47 17.26 -3.64
CA LEU A 79 7.63 16.64 -4.96
C LEU A 79 6.91 17.48 -6.04
N ALA A 80 5.70 17.93 -5.73
CA ALA A 80 4.95 18.77 -6.66
C ALA A 80 5.71 20.06 -6.97
N GLU A 81 6.31 20.66 -5.96
CA GLU A 81 7.09 21.88 -6.14
C GLU A 81 8.30 21.63 -7.03
N GLN A 82 9.00 20.50 -6.82
CA GLN A 82 10.14 20.16 -7.67
C GLN A 82 9.71 19.95 -9.12
N ILE A 83 8.58 19.32 -9.33
CA ILE A 83 8.05 19.10 -10.69
C ILE A 83 7.71 20.43 -11.35
N LEU A 84 7.09 21.35 -10.63
CA LEU A 84 6.74 22.65 -11.18
C LEU A 84 7.99 23.45 -11.55
N LYS A 85 9.07 23.31 -10.79
CA LYS A 85 10.33 24.00 -11.06
C LYS A 85 11.18 23.32 -12.12
N GLY A 86 10.83 22.09 -12.52
CA GLY A 86 11.65 21.32 -13.43
C GLY A 86 12.89 20.73 -12.77
N THR A 87 12.88 20.59 -11.45
CA THR A 87 14.03 20.09 -10.69
C THR A 87 13.72 18.79 -9.97
N GLU A 88 12.69 18.08 -10.38
CA GLU A 88 12.33 16.82 -9.73
C GLU A 88 13.42 15.77 -9.92
N PRO A 89 13.53 14.82 -8.98
CA PRO A 89 14.52 13.76 -9.10
C PRO A 89 14.29 12.87 -10.32
N ASP A 90 15.32 12.14 -10.71
CA ASP A 90 15.22 11.15 -11.80
C ASP A 90 14.26 10.02 -11.45
N LEU A 91 14.41 9.51 -10.24
CA LEU A 91 13.58 8.41 -9.70
C LEU A 91 13.00 8.90 -8.40
N TYR A 92 11.72 8.65 -8.16
CA TYR A 92 11.17 9.04 -6.86
C TYR A 92 10.09 8.09 -6.38
N PHE A 93 9.97 8.00 -5.07
CA PHE A 93 8.86 7.27 -4.46
C PHE A 93 7.57 8.03 -4.74
N VAL A 94 6.53 7.28 -5.03
CA VAL A 94 5.21 7.82 -5.34
C VAL A 94 4.24 7.29 -4.30
N LEU A 95 3.73 8.18 -3.46
CA LEU A 95 2.75 7.77 -2.45
C LEU A 95 1.48 7.29 -3.14
N PRO A 96 0.78 6.31 -2.57
CA PRO A 96 -0.42 5.77 -3.23
C PRO A 96 -1.42 6.84 -3.65
N GLU A 97 -1.64 7.86 -2.83
CA GLU A 97 -2.62 8.90 -3.15
C GLU A 97 -2.16 9.85 -4.26
N ASP A 98 -0.88 9.88 -4.57
CA ASP A 98 -0.34 10.80 -5.58
C ASP A 98 -0.25 10.18 -6.96
N PHE A 99 -0.38 8.87 -7.06
CA PHE A 99 -0.09 8.18 -8.33
C PHE A 99 -0.98 8.66 -9.47
N ASN A 100 -2.30 8.74 -9.22
CA ASN A 100 -3.23 9.13 -10.28
C ASN A 100 -2.87 10.47 -10.89
N LEU A 101 -2.60 11.46 -10.04
CA LEU A 101 -2.27 12.80 -10.52
C LEU A 101 -0.95 12.80 -11.27
N LEU A 102 0.07 12.16 -10.71
CA LEU A 102 1.39 12.18 -11.34
C LEU A 102 1.39 11.47 -12.68
N ALA A 103 0.68 10.34 -12.77
CA ALA A 103 0.62 9.59 -14.03
C ALA A 103 -0.21 10.33 -15.08
N SER A 104 -1.35 10.89 -14.70
CA SER A 104 -2.24 11.54 -15.66
C SER A 104 -1.74 12.90 -16.10
N SER A 105 -0.93 13.58 -15.27
CA SER A 105 -0.39 14.90 -15.63
C SER A 105 0.84 14.83 -16.52
N GLY A 106 1.37 13.64 -16.76
CA GLY A 106 2.56 13.47 -17.59
C GLY A 106 3.87 13.63 -16.83
N ALA A 107 3.82 13.65 -15.50
CA ALA A 107 5.05 13.76 -14.71
C ALA A 107 5.88 12.49 -14.75
N LEU A 108 5.22 11.34 -14.87
CA LEU A 108 5.88 10.04 -14.86
C LEU A 108 6.12 9.52 -16.26
N ALA A 109 7.30 8.96 -16.48
CA ALA A 109 7.60 8.25 -17.72
C ALA A 109 6.82 6.95 -17.78
N ARG A 110 6.35 6.61 -18.98
CA ARG A 110 5.81 5.28 -19.20
C ARG A 110 6.95 4.27 -19.14
N LEU A 111 6.72 3.20 -18.42
CA LEU A 111 7.75 2.19 -18.20
C LEU A 111 7.66 1.01 -19.17
N ASP A 112 6.61 0.96 -20.01
CA ASP A 112 6.38 -0.19 -20.88
C ASP A 112 7.56 -0.50 -21.78
N GLY A 113 8.19 0.54 -22.34
CA GLY A 113 9.34 0.34 -23.20
C GLY A 113 10.55 -0.22 -22.46
N LEU A 114 10.82 0.30 -21.26
CA LEU A 114 11.91 -0.20 -20.44
C LEU A 114 11.66 -1.65 -20.01
N MET A 115 10.43 -1.95 -19.67
CA MET A 115 10.05 -3.33 -19.29
C MET A 115 10.25 -4.29 -20.46
N ALA A 116 9.78 -3.91 -21.64
CA ALA A 116 9.85 -4.77 -22.81
C ALA A 116 11.29 -5.01 -23.27
N ALA A 117 12.15 -4.01 -23.09
CA ALA A 117 13.53 -4.08 -23.52
C ALA A 117 14.44 -4.82 -22.53
N ASP A 118 13.92 -5.17 -21.35
CA ASP A 118 14.74 -5.75 -20.29
C ASP A 118 14.43 -7.24 -20.13
N PRO A 119 15.33 -8.11 -20.59
CA PRO A 119 15.07 -9.54 -20.48
C PRO A 119 15.10 -10.07 -19.05
N GLU A 120 15.64 -9.31 -18.11
CA GLU A 120 15.66 -9.72 -16.71
C GLU A 120 14.38 -9.36 -15.97
N PHE A 121 13.54 -8.51 -16.57
CA PHE A 121 12.29 -8.11 -15.92
C PHE A 121 11.18 -9.12 -16.21
N ASP A 122 10.68 -9.73 -15.16
CA ASP A 122 9.60 -10.72 -15.27
C ASP A 122 8.40 -10.21 -14.47
N PRO A 123 7.38 -9.67 -15.12
CA PRO A 123 6.22 -9.15 -14.38
C PRO A 123 5.45 -10.22 -13.62
N SER A 124 5.56 -11.48 -13.99
CA SER A 124 4.86 -12.55 -13.28
C SER A 124 5.45 -12.82 -11.89
N ALA A 125 6.66 -12.31 -11.63
CA ALA A 125 7.24 -12.39 -10.28
C ALA A 125 6.55 -11.51 -9.25
N UNK A 126 5.94 -10.48 -9.52
CA UNK A 126 5.26 -9.61 -8.73
C UNK A 126 3.94 -10.11 -8.63
N TYR A 127 3.27 -9.91 -7.47
CA TYR A 127 1.82 -10.12 -7.29
C TYR A 127 1.06 -9.18 -8.21
N ASP A 128 0.05 -9.69 -8.86
CA ASP A 128 -0.68 -8.90 -9.84
C ASP A 128 -1.30 -7.61 -9.25
N PRO A 129 -1.96 -7.64 -8.09
CA PRO A 129 -2.49 -6.38 -7.54
C PRO A 129 -1.42 -5.33 -7.24
N CYS A 130 -0.22 -5.76 -6.84
CA CYS A 130 0.88 -4.83 -6.60
C CYS A 130 1.31 -4.17 -7.90
N LEU A 131 1.49 -4.96 -8.92
CA LEU A 131 1.93 -4.45 -10.22
C LEU A 131 0.87 -3.52 -10.81
N ARG A 132 -0.41 -3.91 -10.71
CA ARG A 132 -1.50 -3.08 -11.24
C ARG A 132 -1.64 -1.74 -10.53
N SER A 133 -1.11 -1.63 -9.31
CA SER A 133 -1.14 -0.35 -8.59
C SER A 133 -0.37 0.75 -9.31
N GLY A 134 0.55 0.38 -10.18
CA GLY A 134 1.33 1.35 -10.97
C GLY A 134 0.85 1.50 -12.40
N VAL A 135 -0.35 1.06 -12.71
CA VAL A 135 -0.91 1.08 -14.07
C VAL A 135 -2.00 2.15 -14.16
N LEU A 136 -1.96 2.94 -15.23
CA LEU A 136 -3.01 3.88 -15.57
C LEU A 136 -3.30 3.74 -17.07
N ASP A 137 -4.57 3.53 -17.40
CA ASP A 137 -5.02 3.38 -18.79
C ASP A 137 -4.18 2.34 -19.55
N GLY A 138 -3.89 1.24 -18.88
CA GLY A 138 -3.20 0.11 -19.51
C GLY A 138 -1.70 0.23 -19.62
N SER A 139 -1.08 1.26 -19.07
CA SER A 139 0.38 1.46 -19.12
C SER A 139 0.99 1.57 -17.73
N UNK A 140 2.15 1.12 -17.31
CA UNK A 140 2.84 1.11 -16.22
C UNK A 140 3.53 2.31 -16.16
N TYR A 141 3.29 2.98 -15.20
CA TYR A 141 3.98 4.24 -14.90
C TYR A 141 4.83 4.15 -13.67
N ALA A 142 4.69 3.09 -12.85
CA ALA A 142 5.46 2.96 -11.63
C ALA A 142 5.58 1.49 -11.25
N LEU A 143 6.70 1.14 -10.60
CA LEU A 143 6.91 -0.21 -10.08
C LEU A 143 6.54 -0.27 -8.61
N PRO A 144 6.01 -1.39 -8.13
CA PRO A 144 5.70 -1.53 -6.70
C PRO A 144 6.97 -1.75 -5.90
N GLN A 145 7.03 -1.12 -4.74
CA GLN A 145 8.19 -1.28 -3.85
C GLN A 145 7.82 -2.03 -2.57
N GLU A 146 6.67 -1.72 -2.02
CA GLU A 146 6.24 -2.31 -0.75
C GLU A 146 4.73 -2.23 -0.70
N SER A 147 4.06 -3.30 -0.22
CA SER A 147 2.61 -3.33 -0.17
C SER A 147 2.13 -3.64 1.23
N VAL A 148 0.97 -3.09 1.58
CA VAL A 148 0.35 -3.30 2.89
C VAL A 148 -1.12 -3.68 2.68
N PRO A 149 -1.44 -4.98 2.86
CA PRO A 149 -2.85 -5.41 2.87
C PRO A 149 -3.45 -5.22 4.25
N THR A 150 -4.73 -5.47 4.38
CA THR A 150 -5.46 -5.44 5.65
C THR A 150 -5.75 -6.86 6.12
N UNK A 151 -5.61 -7.15 7.45
CA UNK A 151 -5.81 -8.28 8.05
C UNK A 151 -6.75 -8.02 9.07
N MET A 152 -7.39 -9.05 9.62
CA MET A 152 -8.29 -8.93 10.76
C MET A 152 -7.61 -9.48 12.00
N PHE A 153 -7.39 -8.65 12.99
CA PHE A 153 -6.95 -9.10 14.32
C PHE A 153 -8.14 -9.71 15.04
N VAL A 154 -7.87 -10.84 15.68
CA VAL A 154 -8.87 -11.58 16.45
C VAL A 154 -8.37 -11.66 17.89
N ASN A 155 -9.20 -11.21 18.83
CA ASN A 155 -8.89 -11.34 20.24
C ASN A 155 -9.22 -12.79 20.67
N LYS A 156 -8.21 -13.62 20.64
CA LYS A 156 -8.34 -15.03 20.90
C LYS A 156 -8.82 -15.29 22.31
N THR A 157 -8.25 -14.58 23.27
CA THR A 157 -8.62 -14.73 24.68
C THR A 157 -10.11 -14.45 24.90
N LEU A 158 -10.61 -13.39 24.33
CA LEU A 158 -12.02 -13.05 24.50
C LEU A 158 -12.94 -14.10 23.91
N LEU A 159 -12.67 -14.54 22.69
CA LEU A 159 -13.51 -15.56 22.06
C LEU A 159 -13.49 -16.87 22.85
N GLU A 160 -12.30 -17.29 23.27
CA GLU A 160 -12.18 -18.53 24.03
C GLU A 160 -12.90 -18.44 25.39
N SER A 161 -12.84 -17.26 26.02
CA SER A 161 -13.53 -17.08 27.31
C SER A 161 -15.04 -17.17 27.17
N GLN A 162 -15.57 -16.89 25.97
CA GLN A 162 -16.99 -16.95 25.69
C GLN A 162 -17.39 -18.29 25.06
N GLY A 163 -16.45 -19.22 24.90
CA GLY A 163 -16.73 -20.51 24.28
C GLY A 163 -16.99 -20.42 22.79
N ILE A 164 -16.47 -19.41 22.12
CA ILE A 164 -16.71 -19.19 20.70
C ILE A 164 -15.52 -19.68 19.91
N PRO A 165 -15.71 -20.58 18.94
CA PRO A 165 -14.60 -21.03 18.09
C PRO A 165 -14.00 -19.88 17.30
N LEU A 166 -12.68 -19.93 17.10
CA LEU A 166 -11.98 -18.92 16.33
C LEU A 166 -12.35 -19.05 14.86
N PRO A 167 -12.51 -17.93 14.15
CA PRO A 167 -12.76 -18.01 12.70
C PRO A 167 -11.52 -18.48 11.96
N ASP A 168 -11.72 -19.03 10.78
CA ASP A 168 -10.62 -19.41 9.90
C ASP A 168 -10.58 -18.45 8.71
N ASN A 169 -9.68 -18.70 7.77
CA ASN A 169 -9.46 -17.80 6.65
C ASN A 169 -10.49 -17.90 5.54
N ARG A 170 -11.56 -18.69 5.76
CA ARG A 170 -12.67 -18.83 4.80
C ARG A 170 -13.98 -18.32 5.36
N TRP A 171 -13.93 -17.59 6.46
CA TRP A 171 -15.16 -17.14 7.12
C TRP A 171 -15.90 -16.09 6.29
N THR A 172 -17.17 -15.94 6.63
CA THR A 172 -18.10 -15.10 5.89
C THR A 172 -18.64 -13.98 6.76
N TRP A 173 -19.32 -13.02 6.14
CA TRP A 173 -20.06 -11.98 6.86
C TRP A 173 -21.04 -12.61 7.85
N GLU A 174 -21.69 -13.71 7.46
CA GLU A 174 -22.63 -14.37 8.33
C GLU A 174 -21.92 -14.88 9.58
N ASP A 175 -20.76 -15.51 9.42
CA ASP A 175 -19.93 -15.96 10.55
C ASP A 175 -19.52 -14.78 11.41
N PHE A 176 -19.06 -13.74 10.79
CA PHE A 176 -18.57 -12.52 11.45
C PHE A 176 -19.68 -11.90 12.29
N TYR A 177 -20.85 -11.71 11.73
CA TYR A 177 -21.98 -11.16 12.45
C TYR A 177 -22.39 -12.04 13.63
N UNK A 178 -22.27 -13.13 13.45
CA UNK A 178 -22.62 -14.00 14.38
C UNK A 178 -21.81 -13.98 15.54
N ILE A 179 -20.64 -14.00 15.33
CA ILE A 179 -19.71 -13.89 16.43
C ILE A 179 -19.86 -12.56 17.15
N CYS A 180 -19.95 -11.48 16.39
CA CYS A 180 -20.13 -10.17 17.01
C CYS A 180 -21.37 -10.11 17.88
N ALA A 181 -22.47 -10.68 17.42
CA ALA A 181 -23.70 -10.72 18.21
C ALA A 181 -23.55 -11.53 19.49
N GLN A 182 -22.85 -12.66 19.40
CA GLN A 182 -22.64 -13.51 20.58
C GLN A 182 -21.75 -12.82 21.62
N VAL A 183 -20.72 -12.12 21.17
CA VAL A 183 -19.73 -11.49 22.05
C VAL A 183 -20.30 -10.25 22.74
N THR A 184 -21.15 -9.50 22.04
CA THR A 184 -21.55 -8.18 22.51
C THR A 184 -22.41 -8.24 23.76
N ASP A 185 -21.99 -7.51 24.77
CA ASP A 185 -22.73 -7.28 26.01
C ASP A 185 -22.38 -5.86 26.43
N VAL A 186 -23.26 -4.92 26.10
CA VAL A 186 -22.98 -3.50 26.31
C VAL A 186 -22.79 -3.19 27.79
N ASP A 187 -23.54 -3.84 28.66
CA ASP A 187 -23.42 -3.60 30.09
C ASP A 187 -22.07 -4.05 30.63
N GLN A 188 -21.50 -5.12 30.08
CA GLN A 188 -20.19 -5.61 30.46
C GLN A 188 -19.08 -4.98 29.62
N LYS A 189 -19.43 -4.10 28.72
CA LYS A 189 -18.51 -3.43 27.80
C LYS A 189 -17.70 -4.42 26.98
N ARG A 190 -18.39 -5.39 26.39
CA ARG A 190 -17.80 -6.32 25.42
C ARG A 190 -18.45 -6.07 24.08
N PHE A 191 -17.63 -6.02 23.03
CA PHE A 191 -18.08 -5.63 21.70
C PHE A 191 -17.49 -6.54 20.63
N GLY A 192 -18.15 -6.60 19.47
CA GLY A 192 -17.73 -7.44 18.39
C GLY A 192 -16.55 -6.90 17.63
N VAL A 193 -16.64 -5.67 17.14
CA VAL A 193 -15.60 -5.15 16.27
C VAL A 193 -15.40 -3.64 16.47
N PHE A 194 -14.15 -3.23 16.32
CA PHE A 194 -13.78 -1.83 16.27
C PHE A 194 -13.28 -1.53 14.85
N ASP A 195 -13.85 -0.50 14.24
CA ASP A 195 -13.35 0.13 13.02
C ASP A 195 -13.45 -0.74 11.77
N TYR A 196 -14.49 -1.56 11.69
CA TYR A 196 -14.81 -2.22 10.41
C TYR A 196 -15.59 -1.22 9.57
N THR A 197 -14.97 -0.77 8.49
CA THR A 197 -15.49 0.35 7.71
C THR A 197 -16.29 -0.13 6.50
N TRP A 198 -17.03 0.79 5.90
CA TRP A 198 -17.76 0.48 4.68
C TRP A 198 -16.82 0.14 3.52
N LEU A 199 -15.59 0.69 3.53
CA LEU A 199 -14.61 0.33 2.51
C LEU A 199 -14.15 -1.12 2.67
N ASN A 200 -13.95 -1.56 3.92
CA ASN A 200 -13.66 -2.97 4.18
C ASN A 200 -14.81 -3.84 3.64
N ALA A 201 -16.03 -3.42 3.90
CA ALA A 201 -17.21 -4.16 3.48
C ALA A 201 -17.38 -4.17 1.96
N LEU A 202 -17.15 -3.03 1.30
CA LEU A 202 -17.21 -2.95 -0.16
C LEU A 202 -16.27 -3.98 -0.80
N THR A 203 -15.03 -3.97 -0.33
CA THR A 203 -14.00 -4.85 -0.88
C THR A 203 -14.38 -6.31 -0.67
N ALA A 204 -14.80 -6.65 0.54
CA ALA A 204 -15.17 -8.03 0.87
C ALA A 204 -16.40 -8.50 0.10
N ASN A 205 -17.27 -7.58 -0.29
CA ASN A 205 -18.49 -7.93 -1.03
C ASN A 205 -18.30 -7.87 -2.54
N GLY A 206 -17.09 -7.68 -3.01
CA GLY A 206 -16.81 -7.65 -4.44
C GLY A 206 -17.42 -6.46 -5.15
N ALA A 207 -17.65 -5.37 -4.42
CA ALA A 207 -18.26 -4.18 -4.98
C ALA A 207 -17.20 -3.21 -5.47
N SER A 208 -17.49 -2.55 -6.60
CA SER A 208 -16.67 -1.46 -7.11
C SER A 208 -17.48 -0.18 -7.06
N LEU A 209 -16.87 0.89 -6.59
CA LEU A 209 -17.52 2.18 -6.56
C LEU A 209 -17.48 2.90 -7.90
N PHE A 210 -16.44 2.61 -8.69
CA PHE A 210 -16.21 3.33 -9.94
C PHE A 210 -15.80 2.39 -11.05
N SER A 211 -16.11 2.76 -12.28
CA SER A 211 -15.55 2.09 -13.44
C SER A 211 -14.04 2.34 -13.51
N GLU A 212 -13.33 1.47 -14.19
CA GLU A 212 -11.87 1.60 -14.30
C GLU A 212 -11.46 2.89 -14.99
N ASP A 213 -12.25 3.35 -15.95
CA ASP A 213 -11.93 4.59 -16.66
C ASP A 213 -12.37 5.85 -15.91
N GLY A 214 -13.01 5.69 -14.77
CA GLY A 214 -13.42 6.82 -13.94
C GLY A 214 -14.55 7.63 -14.48
N ARG A 215 -15.38 7.06 -15.37
CA ARG A 215 -16.48 7.79 -15.97
C ARG A 215 -17.83 7.44 -15.35
N ALA A 216 -17.90 6.36 -14.56
CA ALA A 216 -19.14 5.93 -13.95
C ALA A 216 -18.94 5.66 -12.48
N CYS A 217 -19.96 6.00 -11.69
CA CYS A 217 -20.04 5.71 -10.27
C CYS A 217 -21.18 4.74 -10.01
N TYR A 218 -20.90 3.77 -9.16
CA TYR A 218 -21.86 2.70 -8.83
C TYR A 218 -22.38 2.77 -7.40
N UNK A 219 -22.35 3.84 -6.77
CA UNK A 219 -22.71 4.11 -5.57
C UNK A 219 -23.89 3.52 -5.16
N ALA A 220 -24.94 3.34 -6.09
CA ALA A 220 -26.24 2.76 -5.74
C ALA A 220 -26.37 1.29 -6.12
N ASP A 221 -25.27 0.68 -6.60
CA ASP A 221 -25.24 -0.74 -6.94
C ASP A 221 -25.66 -1.56 -5.71
N GLU A 222 -26.33 -2.68 -5.95
CA GLU A 222 -26.83 -3.53 -4.87
C GLU A 222 -25.71 -4.02 -3.96
N ARG A 223 -24.54 -4.36 -4.52
CA ARG A 223 -23.42 -4.82 -3.72
C ARG A 223 -22.86 -3.73 -2.82
N VAL A 224 -22.92 -2.49 -3.27
CA VAL A 224 -22.50 -1.36 -2.45
C VAL A 224 -23.49 -1.16 -1.31
N GLN A 225 -24.78 -1.20 -1.59
CA GLN A 225 -25.81 -1.07 -0.57
C GLN A 225 -25.75 -2.18 0.48
N UNK A 226 -25.34 -3.23 0.19
CA UNK A 226 -25.17 -4.26 1.00
C UNK A 226 -24.12 -4.11 1.92
N ALA A 227 -23.14 -3.54 1.40
CA ALA A 227 -22.01 -3.24 2.26
C ALA A 227 -22.30 -2.18 3.31
N VAL A 228 -22.93 -1.10 2.90
CA VAL A 228 -23.33 -0.05 3.86
C VAL A 228 -24.28 -0.61 4.91
N GLN A 229 -25.23 -1.39 4.48
CA GLN A 229 -26.20 -1.99 5.38
C GLN A 229 -25.53 -2.97 6.36
N PHE A 230 -24.57 -3.73 5.91
CA PHE A 230 -23.88 -4.67 6.77
C PHE A 230 -23.13 -3.94 7.90
N VAL A 231 -22.41 -2.87 7.56
CA VAL A 231 -21.71 -2.08 8.58
C VAL A 231 -22.71 -1.48 9.57
N LYS A 232 -23.83 -0.99 9.05
CA LYS A 232 -24.89 -0.44 9.91
C LYS A 232 -25.39 -1.50 10.89
N SER A 233 -25.66 -2.72 10.41
CA SER A 233 -26.16 -3.79 11.29
C SER A 233 -25.13 -4.20 12.35
N LEU A 234 -23.82 -4.21 12.00
CA LEU A 234 -22.79 -4.47 13.00
C LEU A 234 -22.81 -3.40 14.10
N ASN A 235 -22.92 -2.14 13.70
CA ASN A 235 -22.89 -1.04 14.66
C ASN A 235 -24.13 -1.03 15.54
N GLU A 236 -25.28 -1.47 15.03
CA GLU A 236 -26.50 -1.54 15.80
C GLU A 236 -26.41 -2.50 16.97
N LEU A 237 -25.52 -3.50 16.88
CA LEU A 237 -25.29 -4.43 18.01
C LEU A 237 -24.78 -3.72 19.25
N ASN A 238 -24.17 -2.56 19.09
CA ASN A 238 -23.53 -1.87 20.21
C ASN A 238 -24.47 -0.94 20.98
N GLY A 239 -25.72 -0.90 20.61
CA GLY A 239 -26.73 -0.13 21.34
C GLY A 239 -26.40 1.34 21.49
N GLY A 240 -25.76 1.89 20.48
CA GLY A 240 -25.41 3.31 20.48
C GLY A 240 -24.05 3.65 21.08
N TYR A 241 -23.34 2.64 21.57
CA TYR A 241 -22.02 2.89 22.13
C TYR A 241 -20.97 2.97 21.01
N UNK A 242 -19.97 3.59 20.94
CA UNK A 242 -19.03 3.81 20.09
C UNK A 242 -17.88 3.18 20.58
N VAL A 243 -17.64 2.21 20.03
CA VAL A 243 -16.46 1.40 20.35
C VAL A 243 -15.20 2.16 19.96
N THR A 244 -14.19 2.12 20.83
CA THR A 244 -12.95 2.86 20.63
C THR A 244 -11.76 1.94 20.52
N SER A 245 -10.62 2.47 20.06
CA SER A 245 -9.37 1.71 20.04
C SER A 245 -8.95 1.34 21.44
N ARG A 246 -9.25 2.17 22.44
CA ARG A 246 -8.95 1.87 23.83
C ARG A 246 -9.71 0.63 24.29
N ASP A 247 -10.98 0.49 23.88
CA ASP A 247 -11.74 -0.72 24.20
C ASP A 247 -11.05 -1.96 23.67
N PHE A 248 -10.53 -1.90 22.44
CA PHE A 248 -9.79 -3.02 21.87
C PHE A 248 -8.52 -3.29 22.68
N ASP A 249 -7.76 -2.27 22.99
CA ASP A 249 -6.51 -2.40 23.74
C ASP A 249 -6.73 -3.01 25.11
N LEU A 250 -7.89 -2.76 25.71
CA LEU A 250 -8.23 -3.32 27.01
C LEU A 250 -8.77 -4.76 26.93
N GLY A 251 -8.83 -5.32 25.72
CA GLY A 251 -9.27 -6.71 25.57
C GLY A 251 -10.77 -6.89 25.53
N ARG A 252 -11.51 -5.83 25.27
CA ARG A 252 -12.98 -5.83 25.31
C ARG A 252 -13.63 -6.00 23.94
N VAL A 253 -12.84 -6.13 22.86
CA VAL A 253 -13.35 -6.18 21.50
C VAL A 253 -12.79 -7.42 20.81
N ALA A 254 -13.65 -8.16 20.11
CA ALA A 254 -13.25 -9.40 19.48
C ALA A 254 -12.40 -9.20 18.23
N PHE A 255 -12.75 -8.18 17.42
CA PHE A 255 -12.12 -8.02 16.11
C PHE A 255 -11.72 -6.58 15.83
N ARG A 256 -10.64 -6.44 15.07
CA ARG A 256 -10.22 -5.12 14.59
C ARG A 256 -9.49 -5.28 13.27
N PRO A 257 -9.93 -4.62 12.20
CA PRO A 257 -9.11 -4.59 10.99
C PRO A 257 -7.83 -3.83 11.25
N PHE A 258 -6.72 -4.41 10.82
CA PHE A 258 -5.40 -3.79 10.94
C PHE A 258 -4.71 -3.83 9.60
N LEU A 259 -3.96 -2.78 9.30
CA LEU A 259 -2.99 -2.84 8.22
C LEU A 259 -1.87 -3.80 8.60
N PHE A 260 -1.33 -4.49 7.62
CA PHE A 260 -0.20 -5.40 7.87
C PHE A 260 0.95 -4.69 8.57
N SER A 261 1.16 -3.40 8.26
CA SER A 261 2.20 -2.61 8.92
C SER A 261 1.95 -2.46 10.42
N GLU A 262 0.68 -2.30 10.80
CA GLU A 262 0.32 -2.24 12.22
C GLU A 262 0.51 -3.58 12.91
N TYR A 263 0.22 -4.67 12.20
CA TYR A 263 0.48 -6.02 12.68
C TYR A 263 1.97 -6.17 13.03
N ARG A 264 2.84 -5.72 12.13
CA ARG A 264 4.28 -5.78 12.36
C ARG A 264 4.72 -4.89 13.51
N ALA A 265 4.05 -3.76 13.71
CA ALA A 265 4.38 -2.84 14.79
C ALA A 265 3.91 -3.35 16.17
N TYR A 266 3.09 -4.39 16.20
CA TYR A 266 2.70 -5.06 17.44
C TYR A 266 3.81 -5.96 17.97
N GLN A 267 5.00 -5.87 17.42
CA GLN A 267 6.14 -6.61 17.90
C GLN A 267 6.49 -6.18 19.32
N PRO A 268 7.07 -7.10 20.08
CA PRO A 268 7.24 -6.86 21.52
C PRO A 268 8.32 -5.85 21.86
N TYR A 269 7.89 -4.62 22.02
CA TYR A 269 8.67 -3.65 22.79
C TYR A 269 8.25 -3.80 24.25
N PRO A 270 9.11 -3.53 25.19
CA PRO A 270 8.75 -3.70 26.59
C PRO A 270 7.49 -2.93 26.99
N TRP A 271 7.33 -1.73 26.48
CA TRP A 271 6.15 -0.92 26.81
C TRP A 271 4.89 -1.40 26.07
N ARG A 272 5.05 -2.07 24.94
CA ARG A 272 3.90 -2.63 24.20
C ARG A 272 3.46 -3.96 24.76
N VAL A 273 4.41 -4.75 25.25
CA VAL A 273 4.08 -6.04 25.86
C VAL A 273 3.12 -5.83 27.02
N LYS A 274 3.37 -4.82 27.86
CA LYS A 274 2.47 -4.53 28.97
C LYS A 274 1.08 -4.12 28.47
N LYS A 275 1.02 -3.33 27.40
CA LYS A 275 -0.25 -2.83 26.89
C LYS A 275 -1.11 -3.95 26.30
N TYR A 276 -0.50 -4.84 25.55
CA TYR A 276 -1.25 -5.83 24.77
C TYR A 276 -1.11 -7.26 25.28
N SER A 277 -0.41 -7.45 26.37
CA SER A 277 -0.19 -8.79 26.92
C SER A 277 -1.39 -9.30 27.71
N SER A 278 -2.40 -8.46 27.89
CA SER A 278 -3.61 -8.88 28.60
C SER A 278 -4.43 -9.89 27.82
N PHE A 279 -4.17 -10.01 26.51
CA PHE A 279 -4.88 -11.01 25.70
C PHE A 279 -4.00 -11.53 24.56
N GLU A 280 -4.32 -12.74 24.11
CA GLU A 280 -3.69 -13.35 22.93
C GLU A 280 -4.53 -13.04 21.71
N TRP A 281 -3.84 -12.98 20.60
CA TRP A 281 -4.53 -12.60 19.36
C TRP A 281 -3.98 -13.41 18.18
N UNK A 282 -4.82 -13.46 17.08
CA UNK A 282 -4.54 -14.07 15.91
C UNK A 282 -4.82 -13.18 14.85
N CYS A 283 -4.39 -13.56 13.69
CA CYS A 283 -4.80 -12.85 12.51
C CYS A 283 -5.45 -13.77 11.50
N VAL A 284 -6.48 -13.29 10.84
CA VAL A 284 -7.13 -14.03 9.76
C VAL A 284 -7.43 -13.05 8.62
N CYS A 285 -7.77 -13.60 7.47
CA CYS A 285 -8.24 -12.81 6.32
C CYS A 285 -9.54 -12.10 6.68
N MET A 286 -9.89 -11.09 5.89
CA MET A 286 -11.16 -10.39 6.07
C MET A 286 -12.33 -11.32 5.72
N PRO A 287 -13.47 -11.19 6.41
CA PRO A 287 -14.61 -12.08 6.13
C PRO A 287 -15.27 -11.76 4.80
N ALA A 288 -15.70 -12.79 4.10
CA ALA A 288 -16.25 -12.66 2.76
C ALA A 288 -17.71 -12.24 2.77
N GLY A 289 -18.05 -11.22 2.00
CA GLY A 289 -19.44 -10.88 1.75
C GLY A 289 -20.07 -11.86 0.75
N PRO A 290 -21.39 -11.86 0.65
CA PRO A 290 -22.09 -12.86 -0.18
C PRO A 290 -21.79 -12.75 -1.68
N SER A 291 -21.38 -11.59 -2.15
CA SER A 291 -21.04 -11.39 -3.56
C SER A 291 -19.55 -11.28 -3.81
N GLY A 292 -18.72 -11.55 -2.80
CA GLY A 292 -17.29 -11.35 -2.89
C GLY A 292 -16.49 -12.51 -2.35
N GLY A 293 -15.43 -12.17 -1.63
CA GLY A 293 -14.50 -13.17 -1.11
C GLY A 293 -13.74 -12.62 0.09
N ASN A 294 -12.76 -13.42 0.54
CA ASN A 294 -11.91 -13.02 1.66
C ASN A 294 -10.82 -12.07 1.14
N VAL A 295 -11.26 -10.92 0.68
CA VAL A 295 -10.45 -9.96 -0.05
C VAL A 295 -10.29 -8.70 0.78
N SER A 296 -9.07 -8.16 0.80
CA SER A 296 -8.79 -6.92 1.52
C SER A 296 -8.31 -5.85 0.56
N GLU A 297 -8.33 -4.62 1.05
CA GLU A 297 -7.72 -3.49 0.37
C GLU A 297 -6.20 -3.66 0.37
N LEU A 298 -5.54 -3.07 -0.62
CA LEU A 298 -4.11 -3.08 -0.73
C LEU A 298 -3.61 -1.68 -1.00
N ARG A 299 -2.63 -1.24 -0.23
CA ARG A 299 -1.91 -0.01 -0.52
C ARG A 299 -0.49 -0.36 -0.93
N THR A 300 0.00 0.27 -1.98
CA THR A 300 1.31 -0.03 -2.53
C THR A 300 2.13 1.24 -2.69
N MET A 301 3.32 1.24 -2.09
CA MET A 301 4.31 2.29 -2.33
C MET A 301 4.94 2.03 -3.68
N LEU A 302 5.04 3.08 -4.48
CA LEU A 302 5.44 2.96 -5.87
C LEU A 302 6.72 3.74 -6.15
N LEU A 303 7.37 3.39 -7.26
CA LEU A 303 8.59 4.05 -7.73
C LEU A 303 8.36 4.50 -9.16
N GLY A 304 8.51 5.80 -9.40
CA GLY A 304 8.32 6.37 -10.73
C GLY A 304 9.56 7.06 -11.23
N ILE A 305 9.68 7.13 -12.55
CA ILE A 305 10.78 7.81 -13.23
C ILE A 305 10.21 9.07 -13.85
N SER A 306 10.94 10.20 -13.64
CA SER A 306 10.50 11.45 -14.25
C SER A 306 10.54 11.39 -15.78
N UNK A 307 9.56 11.84 -16.24
CA UNK A 307 9.45 11.95 -17.49
C UNK A 307 10.49 12.63 -18.08
N ARG A 308 11.11 13.63 -17.41
CA ARG A 308 12.16 14.49 -17.88
C ARG A 308 13.57 14.00 -17.56
N SER A 309 13.68 12.84 -16.94
CA SER A 309 14.99 12.30 -16.58
C SER A 309 15.89 12.13 -17.80
N ARG A 310 17.12 12.54 -17.67
CA ARG A 310 18.13 12.32 -18.72
C ARG A 310 18.83 10.98 -18.55
N GLN A 311 18.51 10.24 -17.52
CA GLN A 311 19.11 8.95 -17.21
C GLN A 311 18.06 7.90 -16.90
N PRO A 312 17.05 7.72 -17.79
CA PRO A 312 15.96 6.80 -17.46
C PRO A 312 16.42 5.34 -17.31
N GLU A 313 17.46 4.92 -18.03
CA GLU A 313 17.94 3.55 -17.92
C GLU A 313 18.58 3.29 -16.56
N LEU A 314 19.36 4.25 -16.03
CA LEU A 314 19.94 4.12 -14.70
C LEU A 314 18.84 4.16 -13.62
N ALA A 315 17.87 5.05 -13.79
CA ALA A 315 16.74 5.13 -12.89
C ALA A 315 15.99 3.79 -12.87
N TRP A 316 15.81 3.19 -14.04
CA TRP A 316 15.17 1.88 -14.16
C TRP A 316 15.94 0.80 -13.42
N GLU A 317 17.27 0.80 -13.53
CA GLU A 317 18.07 -0.19 -12.82
C GLU A 317 17.93 -0.06 -11.31
N LEU A 318 17.90 1.16 -10.78
CA LEU A 318 17.70 1.35 -9.34
C LEU A 318 16.27 0.99 -8.94
N ALA A 319 15.29 1.34 -9.76
CA ALA A 319 13.90 0.97 -9.49
C ALA A 319 13.74 -0.54 -9.39
N LYS A 320 14.38 -1.28 -10.29
CA LYS A 320 14.32 -2.75 -10.26
C LYS A 320 14.95 -3.31 -8.99
N LEU A 321 16.07 -2.75 -8.56
CA LEU A 321 16.69 -3.19 -7.31
C LEU A 321 15.74 -3.00 -6.14
N LEU A 322 15.09 -1.85 -6.08
CA LEU A 322 14.18 -1.53 -4.97
C LEU A 322 12.87 -2.33 -5.03
N SER A 323 12.45 -2.71 -6.23
CA SER A 323 11.18 -3.40 -6.42
C SER A 323 11.30 -4.91 -6.40
N MET A 324 12.38 -5.45 -6.97
CA MET A 324 12.42 -6.87 -7.32
C MET A 324 13.64 -7.63 -6.84
N ASN A 325 14.73 -6.93 -6.45
CA ASN A 325 15.95 -7.65 -6.03
C ASN A 325 15.68 -8.39 -4.72
N GLY A 326 15.96 -9.68 -4.71
CA GLY A 326 15.71 -10.51 -3.54
C GLY A 326 16.37 -10.02 -2.25
N UNK A 327 17.41 -9.52 -2.37
CA UNK A 327 18.15 -9.08 -1.35
C UNK A 327 17.58 -7.92 -0.78
N ILE A 328 17.35 -7.04 -1.59
CA ILE A 328 16.78 -5.77 -1.17
C ILE A 328 15.32 -5.93 -0.65
N UNK A 329 14.59 -6.53 -1.29
CA UNK A 329 13.36 -6.71 -0.98
C UNK A 329 13.20 -7.39 0.20
N ASN A 330 14.05 -8.35 0.63
CA ASN A 330 14.03 -9.04 1.91
C ASN A 330 14.30 -8.10 3.09
N GLU A 331 14.98 -7.01 2.84
CA GLU A 331 15.25 -6.02 3.89
C GLU A 331 13.99 -5.32 4.40
N LEU A 332 12.90 -5.40 3.65
CA LEU A 332 11.62 -4.88 4.14
C LEU A 332 11.25 -5.48 5.49
N TYR A 333 11.62 -6.73 5.71
CA TYR A 333 11.26 -7.46 6.94
C TYR A 333 12.18 -7.13 8.11
N THR A 334 13.24 -6.38 7.87
CA THR A 334 14.10 -5.85 8.92
C THR A 334 13.89 -4.35 9.12
N TYR A 335 13.79 -3.61 8.02
CA TYR A 335 13.87 -2.15 8.07
C TYR A 335 12.57 -1.44 7.70
N SER A 336 11.51 -2.19 7.41
CA SER A 336 10.22 -1.56 7.12
C SER A 336 9.09 -2.41 7.70
N HIS A 337 7.85 -2.17 7.28
CA HIS A 337 6.72 -2.82 7.90
C HIS A 337 5.72 -3.44 6.92
N GLY A 338 6.04 -3.44 5.64
CA GLY A 338 5.15 -3.99 4.62
C GLY A 338 5.57 -5.36 4.12
N ILE A 339 4.97 -5.75 3.02
CA ILE A 339 5.22 -7.03 2.35
C ILE A 339 5.88 -6.72 1.01
N SER A 340 6.85 -7.56 0.62
CA SER A 340 7.44 -7.46 -0.71
C SER A 340 6.39 -7.74 -1.79
N PRO A 341 6.40 -6.99 -2.89
CA PRO A 341 5.54 -7.34 -4.01
C PRO A 341 6.00 -8.57 -4.78
N VAL A 342 7.15 -9.11 -4.46
CA VAL A 342 7.71 -10.29 -5.15
C VAL A 342 7.29 -11.55 -4.42
N ARG A 343 6.57 -12.44 -5.13
CA ARG A 343 6.03 -13.68 -4.55
C ARG A 343 7.08 -14.49 -3.81
N GLN A 344 8.20 -14.72 -4.44
CA GLN A 344 9.24 -15.59 -3.91
C GLN A 344 9.81 -15.04 -2.60
N VAL A 345 9.91 -13.72 -2.49
CA VAL A 345 10.39 -13.09 -1.24
C VAL A 345 9.32 -13.17 -0.16
N ALA A 346 8.09 -12.80 -0.48
CA ALA A 346 7.02 -12.74 0.51
C ALA A 346 6.67 -14.12 1.07
N GLU A 347 6.75 -15.16 0.25
CA GLU A 347 6.35 -16.50 0.64
C GLU A 347 7.52 -17.38 1.07
N ASN A 348 8.71 -16.83 1.13
CA ASN A 348 9.91 -17.56 1.51
C ASN A 348 9.82 -18.02 2.97
N ALA A 349 10.28 -19.24 3.23
CA ALA A 349 10.22 -19.80 4.58
C ALA A 349 11.00 -18.96 5.59
N GLY A 350 12.14 -18.41 5.18
CA GLY A 350 12.94 -17.55 6.07
C GLY A 350 12.20 -16.26 6.43
N THR A 351 11.52 -15.66 5.46
CA THR A 351 10.70 -14.47 5.68
C THR A 351 9.58 -14.77 6.69
N LEU A 352 8.88 -15.89 6.48
CA LEU A 352 7.78 -16.27 7.36
C LEU A 352 8.26 -16.58 8.76
N ALA A 353 9.40 -17.25 8.88
CA ALA A 353 9.99 -17.53 10.18
C ALA A 353 10.28 -16.24 10.93
N LYS A 354 10.77 -15.22 10.23
CA LYS A 354 11.07 -13.94 10.84
C LYS A 354 9.80 -13.26 11.34
N LEU A 355 8.73 -13.31 10.55
CA LEU A 355 7.44 -12.74 10.98
C LEU A 355 6.92 -13.45 12.23
N HIS A 356 7.02 -14.77 12.29
CA HIS A 356 6.54 -15.54 13.44
C HIS A 356 7.41 -15.34 14.68
N GLU A 357 8.70 -15.08 14.49
CA GLU A 357 9.62 -14.87 15.59
C GLU A 357 9.21 -13.68 16.45
N ASP A 358 8.70 -12.65 15.79
CA ASP A 358 8.33 -11.42 16.48
C ASP A 358 6.97 -11.51 17.17
N ILE A 359 6.16 -12.52 16.85
CA ILE A 359 4.80 -12.63 17.38
C ILE A 359 4.58 -14.08 17.82
N PRO A 360 5.12 -14.45 18.97
CA PRO A 360 5.01 -15.83 19.45
C PRO A 360 3.56 -16.27 19.64
N GLY A 361 3.28 -17.49 19.25
CA GLY A 361 1.96 -18.06 19.40
C GLY A 361 0.97 -17.69 18.34
N ASN A 362 1.38 -16.85 17.38
CA ASN A 362 0.48 -16.48 16.30
C ASN A 362 0.86 -17.21 15.02
N GLY A 363 0.10 -18.24 14.68
CA GLY A 363 0.31 -19.00 13.48
C GLY A 363 -0.46 -18.50 12.27
N GLY A 364 -0.92 -17.25 12.32
CA GLY A 364 -1.86 -16.74 11.33
C GLY A 364 -1.33 -16.58 9.92
N PHE A 365 -0.06 -16.18 9.76
CA PHE A 365 0.47 -15.90 8.44
C PHE A 365 1.38 -17.00 7.94
N THR A 366 0.77 -17.95 7.22
CA THR A 366 1.50 -18.98 6.49
C THR A 366 1.72 -18.47 5.05
N ALA A 367 2.58 -19.18 4.31
CA ALA A 367 2.78 -18.87 2.89
C ALA A 367 1.46 -18.90 2.13
N GLU A 368 0.62 -19.86 2.47
CA GLU A 368 -0.67 -20.01 1.80
C GLU A 368 -1.59 -18.81 2.04
N VAL A 369 -1.63 -18.32 3.27
CA VAL A 369 -2.46 -17.17 3.63
C VAL A 369 -1.94 -15.91 2.93
N ILE A 370 -0.66 -15.70 2.94
CA ILE A 370 -0.07 -14.55 2.26
C ILE A 370 -0.38 -14.62 0.76
N ARG A 371 -0.25 -15.79 0.19
CA ARG A 371 -0.59 -15.97 -1.23
C ARG A 371 -2.03 -15.56 -1.54
N UNK A 372 -2.84 -15.86 -0.66
CA UNK A 372 -4.12 -15.63 -0.80
C UNK A 372 -4.39 -14.26 -0.82
N ILE A 373 -3.99 -13.68 0.18
CA ILE A 373 -4.22 -12.27 0.40
C ILE A 373 -3.65 -11.44 -0.76
N MET A 374 -2.39 -11.68 -1.07
CA MET A 374 -1.69 -10.83 -2.03
C MET A 374 -2.15 -11.05 -3.48
N ASN A 375 -2.63 -12.25 -3.82
CA ASN A 375 -3.13 -12.49 -5.17
C ASN A 375 -4.53 -11.92 -5.39
N THR A 376 -5.33 -11.81 -4.33
CA THR A 376 -6.73 -11.39 -4.47
C THR A 376 -7.00 -9.97 -4.01
N ALA A 377 -6.03 -9.30 -3.38
CA ALA A 377 -6.22 -7.98 -2.81
C ALA A 377 -6.70 -6.98 -3.86
N ALA A 378 -7.46 -6.00 -3.40
CA ALA A 378 -8.05 -4.99 -4.27
C ALA A 378 -7.26 -3.69 -4.21
N ALA A 379 -6.66 -3.34 -5.32
CA ALA A 379 -6.01 -2.04 -5.46
C ALA A 379 -7.06 -0.97 -5.77
N SER A 380 -6.81 0.26 -5.32
CA SER A 380 -7.71 1.37 -5.62
C SER A 380 -7.76 1.63 -7.12
N PRO A 381 -8.91 2.02 -7.66
CA PRO A 381 -8.96 2.42 -9.06
C PRO A 381 -8.08 3.64 -9.30
N GLN A 382 -7.52 3.69 -10.49
CA GLN A 382 -6.58 4.77 -10.83
C GLN A 382 -7.19 5.61 -11.95
N PHE A 383 -7.68 6.79 -11.61
CA PHE A 383 -8.16 7.77 -12.58
C PHE A 383 -8.05 9.17 -11.98
N GLU A 384 -8.06 10.16 -12.86
CA GLU A 384 -7.66 11.53 -12.48
C GLU A 384 -8.52 12.13 -11.36
N ARG A 385 -9.82 11.90 -11.35
CA ARG A 385 -10.73 12.54 -10.38
C ARG A 385 -11.03 11.69 -9.16
N TYR A 386 -10.27 10.63 -8.98
CA TYR A 386 -10.55 9.65 -7.92
C TYR A 386 -10.65 10.28 -6.51
N UNK A 387 -9.89 10.93 -6.22
CA UNK A 387 -9.82 11.48 -4.99
C UNK A 387 -11.01 12.23 -4.62
N GLN A 388 -11.31 13.13 -5.42
CA GLN A 388 -12.49 13.95 -5.17
C GLN A 388 -13.77 13.11 -5.19
N ALA A 389 -13.85 12.19 -6.13
CA ALA A 389 -15.05 11.34 -6.21
C ALA A 389 -15.18 10.47 -4.95
N MET A 390 -14.10 10.00 -4.39
CA MET A 390 -14.16 9.23 -3.15
C MET A 390 -14.67 10.06 -1.99
N ILE A 391 -14.26 11.31 -1.90
CA ILE A 391 -14.76 12.19 -0.84
C ILE A 391 -16.29 12.32 -0.94
N MET A 392 -16.79 12.50 -2.15
CA MET A 392 -18.23 12.59 -2.36
C MET A 392 -18.93 11.28 -1.97
N ALA A 393 -18.33 10.14 -2.35
CA ALA A 393 -18.91 8.83 -2.05
C ALA A 393 -18.93 8.56 -0.55
N GLU A 394 -17.84 8.89 0.14
CA GLU A 394 -17.76 8.65 1.59
C GLU A 394 -18.79 9.51 2.34
N SER A 395 -18.95 10.75 1.92
CA SER A 395 -19.93 11.63 2.54
C SER A 395 -21.35 11.08 2.36
N ALA A 396 -21.66 10.60 1.16
CA ALA A 396 -22.98 10.04 0.88
C ALA A 396 -23.23 8.75 1.68
N ALA A 397 -22.20 7.90 1.79
CA ALA A 397 -22.34 6.66 2.54
C ALA A 397 -22.56 6.93 4.03
N ALA A 398 -21.88 7.93 4.58
CA ALA A 398 -22.07 8.30 5.98
C ALA A 398 -23.49 8.80 6.24
N GLU A 399 -24.03 9.64 5.33
CA GLU A 399 -25.40 10.12 5.43
C GLU A 399 -26.40 8.97 5.34
N ALA A 400 -26.18 8.06 4.41
CA ALA A 400 -27.08 6.92 4.21
C ALA A 400 -27.09 6.00 5.43
N ALA A 401 -25.92 5.77 6.03
CA ALA A 401 -25.80 4.89 7.19
C ALA A 401 -26.47 5.47 8.43
N SER A 402 -26.50 6.79 8.56
CA SER A 402 -27.03 7.43 9.76
C SER A 402 -28.51 7.81 9.66
N GLY A 403 -29.10 7.69 8.47
CA GLY A 403 -30.48 8.11 8.25
C GLY A 403 -31.37 7.01 7.73
N GLN A 404 -32.55 7.41 7.30
CA GLN A 404 -33.48 6.54 6.60
C GLN A 404 -33.36 6.78 5.10
N ASN A 405 -33.99 5.92 4.30
CA ASN A 405 -34.00 6.06 2.85
C ASN A 405 -32.59 5.92 2.25
N GLN A 406 -31.86 4.93 2.72
CA GLN A 406 -30.51 4.68 2.26
C GLN A 406 -30.43 4.57 0.74
N GLN A 407 -31.33 3.78 0.14
CA GLN A 407 -31.30 3.54 -1.30
C GLN A 407 -31.50 4.84 -2.09
N SER A 408 -32.46 5.65 -1.65
CA SER A 408 -32.73 6.91 -2.33
C SER A 408 -31.55 7.88 -2.23
N ARG A 409 -30.94 7.97 -1.04
CA ARG A 409 -29.80 8.86 -0.83
C ARG A 409 -28.62 8.44 -1.67
N MET A 410 -28.38 7.13 -1.76
CA MET A 410 -27.23 6.64 -2.52
C MET A 410 -27.47 6.78 -4.03
N LEU A 411 -28.71 6.65 -4.48
CA LEU A 411 -29.03 6.89 -5.89
C LEU A 411 -28.82 8.36 -6.26
N THR A 412 -29.26 9.28 -5.40
CA THR A 412 -29.05 10.71 -5.62
C THR A 412 -27.54 11.01 -5.69
N ALA A 413 -26.76 10.47 -4.75
CA ALA A 413 -25.32 10.68 -4.74
C ALA A 413 -24.67 10.11 -5.99
N GLN A 414 -25.12 8.94 -6.44
CA GLN A 414 -24.59 8.34 -7.65
C GLN A 414 -24.78 9.26 -8.86
N ARG A 415 -25.93 9.85 -8.97
CA ARG A 415 -26.22 10.80 -10.07
C ARG A 415 -25.29 12.01 -10.01
N GLU A 416 -25.13 12.58 -8.81
CA GLU A 416 -24.27 13.75 -8.64
C GLU A 416 -22.80 13.42 -8.95
N ILE A 417 -22.34 12.27 -8.51
CA ILE A 417 -20.95 11.86 -8.77
C ILE A 417 -20.75 11.60 -10.27
N ASN A 418 -21.74 10.96 -10.92
CA ASN A 418 -21.64 10.75 -12.36
C ASN A 418 -21.54 12.06 -13.13
N VAL A 419 -22.30 13.09 -12.71
CA VAL A 419 -22.17 14.41 -13.33
C VAL A 419 -20.74 14.94 -13.14
N PHE A 420 -20.22 14.84 -11.92
CA PHE A 420 -18.87 15.31 -11.63
C PHE A 420 -17.82 14.58 -12.48
N LEU A 421 -17.95 13.27 -12.59
CA LEU A 421 -16.95 12.47 -13.33
C LEU A 421 -16.96 12.78 -14.81
N ASN A 422 -18.02 13.33 -15.35
CA ASN A 422 -18.15 13.58 -16.78
C ASN A 422 -18.16 15.07 -17.14
N GLN A 423 -17.73 15.93 -16.23
CA GLN A 423 -17.60 17.35 -16.50
C GLN A 423 -16.45 17.65 -17.45
#